data_5f0877e4a801761342c6c672084b9475
#
_entry.id   5f0877e4a801761342c6c672084b9475
#
_cell.length_a   1.000
_cell.length_b   1.000
_cell.length_c   1.000
_cell.angle_alpha   90.00
_cell.angle_beta   90.00
_cell.angle_gamma   90.00
#
_symmetry.space_group_name_H-M   'P 1'
#
loop_
_entity.id
_entity.type
_entity.pdbx_description
1 polymer ?
#
loop_
_entity_poly.entity_id
_entity_poly.type
_entity_poly.pdbx_seq_one_letter_code
_entity_poly.pdbx_strand_id
1 'polypeptide(L)'
;GIITEVQLRLSPIPESIMSAVCHFPNLEKAVQTAQQVIQYGVPIARIEMLNKDQMEISINYSKLNDVKAVPTLFFEFHGSESSNKENIKIVEEISNDNNGSSFKWAKDLAERNKLWQARWDVYYSVKALIDNGRVYSTDVCLPISKITECVNYAEEQTKKFGLRAPMVCLLYTSPSPRDS
;
A
#
# COMPACT_ATOMS: atom_id res chain seq x y z
N GLY A 1 -9.35 13.08 23.95
CA GLY A 1 -10.11 12.50 25.05
C GLY A 1 -9.51 11.22 25.59
N ILE A 2 -10.09 10.66 26.63
CA ILE A 2 -9.71 9.35 27.21
C ILE A 2 -10.80 8.37 26.83
N ILE A 3 -10.44 7.27 26.15
CA ILE A 3 -11.37 6.20 25.80
C ILE A 3 -11.51 5.31 27.05
N THR A 4 -12.71 5.23 27.61
CA THR A 4 -13.02 4.43 28.82
C THR A 4 -13.74 3.13 28.51
N GLU A 5 -14.42 3.05 27.37
CA GLU A 5 -15.16 1.88 26.94
C GLU A 5 -15.22 1.81 25.42
N VAL A 6 -15.13 0.61 24.83
CA VAL A 6 -15.25 0.38 23.38
C VAL A 6 -16.14 -0.84 23.14
N GLN A 7 -17.17 -0.67 22.32
CA GLN A 7 -17.98 -1.77 21.81
C GLN A 7 -17.50 -2.15 20.40
N LEU A 8 -17.09 -3.40 20.18
CA LEU A 8 -16.53 -3.89 18.94
C LEU A 8 -17.42 -4.98 18.34
N ARG A 9 -17.62 -4.90 17.01
CA ARG A 9 -18.14 -6.03 16.25
C ARG A 9 -16.95 -6.88 15.79
N LEU A 10 -16.93 -8.16 16.23
CA LEU A 10 -15.88 -9.09 15.86
C LEU A 10 -16.25 -9.84 14.58
N SER A 11 -15.26 -10.10 13.75
CA SER A 11 -15.34 -10.99 12.58
C SER A 11 -14.56 -12.27 12.86
N PRO A 12 -14.93 -13.43 12.28
CA PRO A 12 -14.15 -14.65 12.41
C PRO A 12 -12.75 -14.48 11.82
N ILE A 13 -11.80 -15.22 12.37
CA ILE A 13 -10.45 -15.31 11.82
C ILE A 13 -10.55 -15.98 10.43
N PRO A 14 -9.99 -15.40 9.36
CA PRO A 14 -10.05 -16.00 8.04
C PRO A 14 -9.29 -17.34 8.01
N GLU A 15 -9.81 -18.30 7.26
CA GLU A 15 -9.20 -19.61 7.06
C GLU A 15 -7.79 -19.49 6.45
N SER A 16 -7.64 -18.58 5.50
CA SER A 16 -6.39 -18.31 4.80
C SER A 16 -6.15 -16.82 4.66
N ILE A 17 -4.91 -16.41 4.87
CA ILE A 17 -4.42 -15.06 4.58
C ILE A 17 -3.29 -15.20 3.57
N MET A 18 -3.38 -14.48 2.45
CA MET A 18 -2.33 -14.41 1.44
C MET A 18 -1.98 -12.95 1.16
N SER A 19 -0.73 -12.72 0.81
CA SER A 19 -0.25 -11.37 0.46
C SER A 19 0.40 -11.38 -0.91
N ALA A 20 0.30 -10.27 -1.63
CA ALA A 20 1.00 -10.08 -2.89
C ALA A 20 1.62 -8.69 -2.98
N VAL A 21 2.63 -8.57 -3.83
CA VAL A 21 3.33 -7.31 -4.13
C VAL A 21 3.51 -7.19 -5.63
N CYS A 22 3.30 -5.99 -6.18
CA CYS A 22 3.56 -5.69 -7.57
C CYS A 22 4.21 -4.31 -7.73
N HIS A 23 5.18 -4.22 -8.63
CA HIS A 23 5.90 -2.99 -8.97
C HIS A 23 5.33 -2.35 -10.22
N PHE A 24 5.28 -1.01 -10.26
CA PHE A 24 4.71 -0.26 -11.37
C PHE A 24 5.68 0.78 -11.93
N PRO A 25 5.58 1.14 -13.23
CA PRO A 25 6.47 2.13 -13.85
C PRO A 25 6.26 3.54 -13.29
N ASN A 26 5.07 3.87 -12.83
CA ASN A 26 4.70 5.16 -12.25
C ASN A 26 3.52 5.03 -11.28
N LEU A 27 3.25 6.10 -10.52
CA LEU A 27 2.15 6.16 -9.54
C LEU A 27 0.78 6.01 -10.19
N GLU A 28 0.58 6.61 -11.36
CA GLU A 28 -0.69 6.55 -12.07
C GLU A 28 -1.11 5.11 -12.36
N LYS A 29 -0.20 4.26 -12.86
CA LYS A 29 -0.47 2.85 -13.13
C LYS A 29 -0.75 2.05 -11.86
N ALA A 30 -0.06 2.34 -10.78
CA ALA A 30 -0.36 1.72 -9.48
C ALA A 30 -1.78 2.07 -9.00
N VAL A 31 -2.14 3.37 -9.02
CA VAL A 31 -3.47 3.83 -8.61
C VAL A 31 -4.57 3.27 -9.51
N GLN A 32 -4.36 3.27 -10.85
CA GLN A 32 -5.31 2.68 -11.81
C GLN A 32 -5.57 1.19 -11.50
N THR A 33 -4.51 0.45 -11.19
CA THR A 33 -4.64 -0.96 -10.78
C THR A 33 -5.51 -1.10 -9.54
N ALA A 34 -5.24 -0.34 -8.49
CA ALA A 34 -6.03 -0.40 -7.27
C ALA A 34 -7.50 -0.02 -7.51
N GLN A 35 -7.76 1.02 -8.32
CA GLN A 35 -9.12 1.41 -8.71
C GLN A 35 -9.83 0.28 -9.45
N GLN A 36 -9.18 -0.36 -10.41
CA GLN A 36 -9.76 -1.48 -11.17
C GLN A 36 -10.04 -2.69 -10.27
N VAL A 37 -9.12 -3.07 -9.39
CA VAL A 37 -9.32 -4.17 -8.43
C VAL A 37 -10.60 -3.95 -7.61
N ILE A 38 -10.82 -2.73 -7.13
CA ILE A 38 -12.02 -2.38 -6.37
C ILE A 38 -13.27 -2.36 -7.28
N GLN A 39 -13.18 -1.78 -8.48
CA GLN A 39 -14.29 -1.71 -9.44
C GLN A 39 -14.75 -3.08 -9.92
N TYR A 40 -13.84 -4.03 -10.09
CA TYR A 40 -14.17 -5.43 -10.40
C TYR A 40 -14.76 -6.20 -9.22
N GLY A 41 -14.83 -5.57 -8.04
CA GLY A 41 -15.41 -6.18 -6.84
C GLY A 41 -14.57 -7.32 -6.28
N VAL A 42 -13.25 -7.31 -6.51
CA VAL A 42 -12.36 -8.31 -5.91
C VAL A 42 -12.39 -8.14 -4.38
N PRO A 43 -12.74 -9.20 -3.62
CA PRO A 43 -12.77 -9.13 -2.16
C PRO A 43 -11.34 -9.07 -1.61
N ILE A 44 -10.84 -7.86 -1.44
CA ILE A 44 -9.49 -7.60 -0.94
C ILE A 44 -9.54 -7.01 0.47
N ALA A 45 -8.67 -7.50 1.35
CA ALA A 45 -8.59 -7.03 2.73
C ALA A 45 -7.81 -5.72 2.85
N ARG A 46 -6.73 -5.58 2.07
CA ARG A 46 -5.91 -4.36 2.01
C ARG A 46 -5.31 -4.16 0.64
N ILE A 47 -5.26 -2.89 0.22
CA ILE A 47 -4.43 -2.41 -0.89
C ILE A 47 -3.69 -1.18 -0.37
N GLU A 48 -2.37 -1.23 -0.32
CA GLU A 48 -1.54 -0.12 0.13
C GLU A 48 -0.47 0.18 -0.91
N MET A 49 -0.14 1.44 -1.08
CA MET A 49 0.83 1.91 -2.06
C MET A 49 1.96 2.68 -1.39
N LEU A 50 3.19 2.38 -1.80
CA LEU A 50 4.35 3.21 -1.54
C LEU A 50 4.82 3.85 -2.86
N ASN A 51 5.09 5.16 -2.84
CA ASN A 51 5.73 5.81 -3.98
C ASN A 51 7.22 5.45 -4.07
N LYS A 52 7.88 5.85 -5.16
CA LYS A 52 9.30 5.57 -5.40
C LYS A 52 10.19 6.04 -4.25
N ASP A 53 9.98 7.28 -3.76
CA ASP A 53 10.80 7.85 -2.70
C ASP A 53 10.68 7.06 -1.39
N GLN A 54 9.45 6.67 -1.02
CA GLN A 54 9.24 5.85 0.17
C GLN A 54 9.84 4.46 0.01
N MET A 55 9.71 3.84 -1.17
CA MET A 55 10.32 2.53 -1.44
C MET A 55 11.84 2.60 -1.30
N GLU A 56 12.50 3.62 -1.89
CA GLU A 56 13.95 3.82 -1.76
C GLU A 56 14.40 3.96 -0.30
N ILE A 57 13.67 4.77 0.48
CA ILE A 57 13.95 4.99 1.90
C ILE A 57 13.80 3.70 2.70
N SER A 58 12.69 2.97 2.48
CA SER A 58 12.42 1.71 3.19
C SER A 58 13.43 0.61 2.82
N ILE A 59 13.80 0.48 1.54
CA ILE A 59 14.80 -0.48 1.07
C ILE A 59 16.15 -0.24 1.73
N ASN A 60 16.59 1.01 1.77
CA ASN A 60 17.88 1.39 2.39
C ASN A 60 17.88 1.14 3.89
N TYR A 61 16.79 1.48 4.58
CA TYR A 61 16.63 1.28 6.02
C TYR A 61 16.61 -0.20 6.40
N SER A 62 15.78 -0.99 5.72
CA SER A 62 15.55 -2.41 6.03
C SER A 62 16.54 -3.35 5.30
N LYS A 63 17.47 -2.80 4.52
CA LYS A 63 18.51 -3.54 3.76
C LYS A 63 17.91 -4.64 2.86
N LEU A 64 16.86 -4.29 2.11
CA LEU A 64 16.15 -5.23 1.23
C LEU A 64 16.89 -5.33 -0.11
N ASN A 65 17.50 -6.48 -0.40
CA ASN A 65 18.39 -6.66 -1.55
C ASN A 65 17.67 -6.94 -2.88
N ASP A 66 16.45 -7.50 -2.84
CA ASP A 66 15.74 -8.01 -4.03
C ASP A 66 14.49 -7.17 -4.39
N VAL A 67 14.45 -5.91 -3.95
CA VAL A 67 13.30 -5.02 -4.12
C VAL A 67 13.72 -3.77 -4.88
N LYS A 68 12.90 -3.36 -5.86
CA LYS A 68 13.18 -2.17 -6.67
C LYS A 68 12.57 -0.92 -6.03
N ALA A 69 13.28 0.21 -6.11
CA ALA A 69 12.79 1.52 -5.70
C ALA A 69 11.89 2.13 -6.81
N VAL A 70 10.68 1.61 -6.92
CA VAL A 70 9.63 2.06 -7.86
C VAL A 70 8.28 2.05 -7.13
N PRO A 71 7.25 2.73 -7.63
CA PRO A 71 5.91 2.65 -7.06
C PRO A 71 5.47 1.20 -6.91
N THR A 72 5.01 0.83 -5.73
CA THR A 72 4.71 -0.57 -5.37
C THR A 72 3.37 -0.67 -4.67
N LEU A 73 2.54 -1.61 -5.12
CA LEU A 73 1.31 -2.02 -4.44
C LEU A 73 1.56 -3.25 -3.59
N PHE A 74 0.98 -3.23 -2.40
CA PHE A 74 0.92 -4.32 -1.44
C PHE A 74 -0.54 -4.74 -1.28
N PHE A 75 -0.82 -6.03 -1.45
CA PHE A 75 -2.16 -6.60 -1.37
C PHE A 75 -2.23 -7.63 -0.26
N GLU A 76 -3.38 -7.71 0.42
CA GLU A 76 -3.68 -8.79 1.37
C GLU A 76 -5.09 -9.31 1.12
N PHE A 77 -5.22 -10.62 1.06
CA PHE A 77 -6.45 -11.36 0.76
C PHE A 77 -6.83 -12.21 1.96
N HIS A 78 -8.09 -12.14 2.37
CA HIS A 78 -8.68 -12.92 3.45
C HIS A 78 -9.81 -13.77 2.91
N GLY A 79 -9.82 -15.08 3.18
CA GLY A 79 -10.88 -15.98 2.73
C GLY A 79 -10.48 -17.45 2.84
N SER A 80 -11.05 -18.29 2.00
CA SER A 80 -10.58 -19.65 1.80
C SER A 80 -9.34 -19.67 0.91
N GLU A 81 -8.58 -20.76 0.97
CA GLU A 81 -7.37 -20.89 0.13
C GLU A 81 -7.68 -20.82 -1.37
N SER A 82 -8.77 -21.48 -1.81
CA SER A 82 -9.19 -21.47 -3.22
C SER A 82 -9.60 -20.07 -3.67
N SER A 83 -10.43 -19.39 -2.89
CA SER A 83 -10.89 -18.03 -3.19
C SER A 83 -9.71 -17.03 -3.26
N ASN A 84 -8.78 -17.11 -2.32
CA ASN A 84 -7.60 -16.24 -2.33
C ASN A 84 -6.73 -16.47 -3.58
N LYS A 85 -6.54 -17.73 -4.02
CA LYS A 85 -5.79 -18.06 -5.24
C LYS A 85 -6.47 -17.52 -6.51
N GLU A 86 -7.79 -17.56 -6.58
CA GLU A 86 -8.57 -16.99 -7.69
C GLU A 86 -8.44 -15.46 -7.71
N ASN A 87 -8.63 -14.83 -6.57
CA ASN A 87 -8.50 -13.37 -6.43
C ASN A 87 -7.09 -12.88 -6.79
N ILE A 88 -6.05 -13.61 -6.36
CA ILE A 88 -4.65 -13.30 -6.71
C ILE A 88 -4.44 -13.32 -8.22
N LYS A 89 -5.00 -14.32 -8.94
CA LYS A 89 -4.89 -14.38 -10.40
C LYS A 89 -5.55 -13.17 -11.08
N ILE A 90 -6.75 -12.81 -10.63
CA ILE A 90 -7.46 -11.64 -11.16
C ILE A 90 -6.64 -10.36 -10.92
N VAL A 91 -6.09 -10.18 -9.72
CA VAL A 91 -5.26 -9.01 -9.39
C VAL A 91 -3.95 -9.01 -10.18
N GLU A 92 -3.35 -10.17 -10.43
CA GLU A 92 -2.16 -10.32 -11.27
C GLU A 92 -2.46 -9.92 -12.72
N GLU A 93 -3.58 -10.37 -13.30
CA GLU A 93 -4.01 -9.98 -14.65
C GLU A 93 -4.23 -8.47 -14.75
N ILE A 94 -5.00 -7.87 -13.82
CA ILE A 94 -5.21 -6.42 -13.77
C ILE A 94 -3.88 -5.66 -13.62
N SER A 95 -2.96 -6.19 -12.81
CA SER A 95 -1.64 -5.57 -12.63
C SER A 95 -0.83 -5.60 -13.93
N ASN A 96 -0.83 -6.72 -14.64
CA ASN A 96 -0.14 -6.89 -15.92
C ASN A 96 -0.69 -5.93 -17.00
N ASP A 97 -2.02 -5.77 -17.07
CA ASP A 97 -2.67 -4.82 -18.00
C ASP A 97 -2.26 -3.36 -17.74
N ASN A 98 -1.86 -3.06 -16.51
CA ASN A 98 -1.32 -1.76 -16.12
C ASN A 98 0.22 -1.70 -16.10
N ASN A 99 0.90 -2.58 -16.84
CA ASN A 99 2.35 -2.67 -16.91
C ASN A 99 3.02 -2.97 -15.56
N GLY A 100 2.33 -3.66 -14.68
CA GLY A 100 2.89 -4.21 -13.45
C GLY A 100 4.00 -5.21 -13.73
N SER A 101 4.94 -5.30 -12.83
CA SER A 101 6.10 -6.20 -12.96
C SER A 101 6.45 -6.84 -11.64
N SER A 102 7.15 -7.97 -11.70
CA SER A 102 7.62 -8.69 -10.51
C SER A 102 6.48 -8.97 -9.52
N PHE A 103 5.31 -9.38 -10.02
CA PHE A 103 4.21 -9.82 -9.17
C PHE A 103 4.67 -11.03 -8.37
N LYS A 104 4.61 -10.93 -7.04
CA LYS A 104 4.98 -11.99 -6.11
C LYS A 104 3.89 -12.14 -5.08
N TRP A 105 3.56 -13.37 -4.71
CA TRP A 105 2.61 -13.64 -3.64
C TRP A 105 3.13 -14.70 -2.68
N ALA A 106 2.62 -14.71 -1.46
CA ALA A 106 3.00 -15.63 -0.40
C ALA A 106 1.80 -16.00 0.47
N LYS A 107 1.78 -17.26 0.91
CA LYS A 107 0.82 -17.80 1.90
C LYS A 107 1.47 -17.95 3.27
N ASP A 108 2.73 -18.39 3.30
CA ASP A 108 3.48 -18.57 4.52
C ASP A 108 3.67 -17.27 5.27
N LEU A 109 3.55 -17.31 6.61
CA LEU A 109 3.63 -16.12 7.45
C LEU A 109 4.97 -15.38 7.33
N ALA A 110 6.08 -16.13 7.29
CA ALA A 110 7.40 -15.53 7.22
C ALA A 110 7.63 -14.84 5.87
N GLU A 111 7.19 -15.46 4.77
CA GLU A 111 7.26 -14.86 3.43
C GLU A 111 6.33 -13.66 3.30
N ARG A 112 5.09 -13.73 3.83
CA ARG A 112 4.18 -12.57 3.87
C ARG A 112 4.80 -11.41 4.64
N ASN A 113 5.38 -11.67 5.80
CA ASN A 113 6.06 -10.65 6.60
C ASN A 113 7.21 -10.02 5.83
N LYS A 114 7.99 -10.82 5.08
CA LYS A 114 9.06 -10.31 4.23
C LYS A 114 8.54 -9.39 3.11
N LEU A 115 7.40 -9.74 2.48
CA LEU A 115 6.77 -8.87 1.47
C LEU A 115 6.32 -7.53 2.06
N TRP A 116 5.78 -7.54 3.28
CA TRP A 116 5.28 -6.33 3.95
C TRP A 116 6.35 -5.51 4.67
N GLN A 117 7.58 -5.99 4.80
CA GLN A 117 8.62 -5.34 5.59
C GLN A 117 8.86 -3.88 5.19
N ALA A 118 8.98 -3.60 3.88
CA ALA A 118 9.15 -2.24 3.38
C ALA A 118 8.03 -1.28 3.81
N ARG A 119 6.81 -1.79 3.91
CA ARG A 119 5.63 -1.03 4.33
C ARG A 119 5.61 -0.80 5.85
N TRP A 120 5.98 -1.78 6.64
CA TRP A 120 5.98 -1.62 8.10
C TRP A 120 7.04 -0.64 8.58
N ASP A 121 8.16 -0.57 7.90
CA ASP A 121 9.29 0.28 8.27
C ASP A 121 9.12 1.75 7.82
N VAL A 122 8.02 2.10 7.16
CA VAL A 122 7.78 3.44 6.59
C VAL A 122 8.09 4.56 7.56
N TYR A 123 7.47 4.58 8.74
CA TYR A 123 7.68 5.65 9.71
C TYR A 123 9.12 5.71 10.23
N TYR A 124 9.69 4.57 10.58
CA TYR A 124 11.03 4.47 11.14
C TYR A 124 12.10 4.81 10.10
N SER A 125 11.88 4.39 8.86
CA SER A 125 12.79 4.67 7.75
C SER A 125 12.85 6.16 7.41
N VAL A 126 11.71 6.86 7.42
CA VAL A 126 11.67 8.31 7.22
C VAL A 126 12.29 9.05 8.42
N LYS A 127 11.99 8.60 9.64
CA LYS A 127 12.58 9.19 10.84
C LYS A 127 14.12 9.08 10.89
N ALA A 128 14.66 7.99 10.35
CA ALA A 128 16.09 7.73 10.30
C ALA A 128 16.86 8.56 9.24
N LEU A 129 16.17 9.31 8.37
CA LEU A 129 16.83 10.13 7.34
C LEU A 129 17.60 11.32 7.90
N ILE A 130 17.19 11.84 9.04
CA ILE A 130 17.78 13.04 9.65
C ILE A 130 17.99 12.78 11.14
N ASP A 131 19.23 12.88 11.58
CA ASP A 131 19.59 12.77 12.98
C ASP A 131 18.88 13.85 13.81
N ASN A 132 18.16 13.44 14.85
CA ASN A 132 17.31 14.30 15.67
C ASN A 132 16.20 15.05 14.92
N GLY A 133 15.91 14.66 13.68
CA GLY A 133 14.83 15.21 12.88
C GLY A 133 13.44 14.86 13.44
N ARG A 134 12.46 15.71 13.09
CA ARG A 134 11.05 15.44 13.36
C ARG A 134 10.35 15.09 12.07
N VAL A 135 9.58 13.99 12.11
CA VAL A 135 8.68 13.65 11.00
C VAL A 135 7.37 14.40 11.20
N TYR A 136 6.98 15.15 10.18
CA TYR A 136 5.65 15.76 10.12
C TYR A 136 4.86 15.03 9.03
N SER A 137 3.82 14.33 9.42
CA SER A 137 2.94 13.66 8.47
C SER A 137 1.68 14.48 8.25
N THR A 138 1.30 14.62 7.01
CA THR A 138 0.00 15.15 6.59
C THR A 138 -0.87 13.99 6.12
N ASP A 139 -2.18 14.19 6.14
CA ASP A 139 -3.15 13.17 5.77
C ASP A 139 -4.29 13.82 4.96
N VAL A 140 -4.78 13.11 3.96
CA VAL A 140 -5.91 13.56 3.14
C VAL A 140 -6.77 12.36 2.77
N CYS A 141 -8.08 12.49 2.97
CA CYS A 141 -9.06 11.52 2.53
C CYS A 141 -9.73 12.01 1.24
N LEU A 142 -9.84 11.14 0.26
CA LEU A 142 -10.32 11.46 -1.09
C LEU A 142 -11.25 10.37 -1.62
N PRO A 143 -12.24 10.72 -2.45
CA PRO A 143 -12.91 9.74 -3.28
C PRO A 143 -11.88 8.99 -4.16
N ILE A 144 -12.06 7.69 -4.31
CA ILE A 144 -11.11 6.84 -5.06
C ILE A 144 -10.85 7.36 -6.49
N SER A 145 -11.85 7.96 -7.13
CA SER A 145 -11.74 8.56 -8.46
C SER A 145 -10.81 9.79 -8.52
N LYS A 146 -10.47 10.38 -7.36
CA LYS A 146 -9.62 11.58 -7.26
C LYS A 146 -8.19 11.30 -6.79
N ILE A 147 -7.89 10.06 -6.44
CA ILE A 147 -6.58 9.67 -5.90
C ILE A 147 -5.46 9.97 -6.91
N THR A 148 -5.61 9.57 -8.18
CA THR A 148 -4.60 9.80 -9.22
C THR A 148 -4.28 11.29 -9.39
N GLU A 149 -5.32 12.13 -9.46
CA GLU A 149 -5.17 13.59 -9.59
C GLU A 149 -4.42 14.18 -8.39
N CYS A 150 -4.80 13.79 -7.17
CA CYS A 150 -4.17 14.29 -5.96
C CYS A 150 -2.71 13.84 -5.81
N VAL A 151 -2.42 12.58 -6.09
CA VAL A 151 -1.06 12.03 -5.98
C VAL A 151 -0.13 12.69 -6.98
N ASN A 152 -0.57 12.86 -8.24
CA ASN A 152 0.22 13.55 -9.26
C ASN A 152 0.46 15.03 -8.88
N TYR A 153 -0.57 15.71 -8.40
CA TYR A 153 -0.46 17.09 -7.91
C TYR A 153 0.54 17.19 -6.74
N ALA A 154 0.46 16.29 -5.76
CA ALA A 154 1.37 16.27 -4.62
C ALA A 154 2.82 16.03 -5.05
N GLU A 155 3.07 15.10 -5.98
CA GLU A 155 4.41 14.87 -6.54
C GLU A 155 4.96 16.10 -7.27
N GLU A 156 4.13 16.76 -8.08
CA GLU A 156 4.52 17.96 -8.80
C GLU A 156 4.88 19.11 -7.84
N GLN A 157 4.03 19.37 -6.84
CA GLN A 157 4.27 20.45 -5.88
C GLN A 157 5.52 20.18 -5.03
N THR A 158 5.72 18.97 -4.54
CA THR A 158 6.89 18.65 -3.73
C THR A 158 8.19 18.78 -4.54
N LYS A 159 8.19 18.35 -5.81
CA LYS A 159 9.32 18.57 -6.72
C LYS A 159 9.59 20.07 -6.95
N LYS A 160 8.55 20.87 -7.16
CA LYS A 160 8.64 22.32 -7.36
C LYS A 160 9.29 23.04 -6.18
N PHE A 161 9.01 22.60 -4.95
CA PHE A 161 9.60 23.15 -3.74
C PHE A 161 10.92 22.47 -3.33
N GLY A 162 11.42 21.53 -4.11
CA GLY A 162 12.65 20.79 -3.80
C GLY A 162 12.51 19.89 -2.55
N LEU A 163 11.30 19.50 -2.19
CA LEU A 163 11.02 18.68 -1.04
C LEU A 163 11.03 17.19 -1.41
N ARG A 164 11.57 16.37 -0.53
CA ARG A 164 11.36 14.93 -0.54
C ARG A 164 10.00 14.63 0.09
N ALA A 165 9.14 13.91 -0.63
CA ALA A 165 7.82 13.57 -0.14
C ALA A 165 7.56 12.07 -0.27
N PRO A 166 8.06 11.27 0.67
CA PRO A 166 7.67 9.87 0.75
C PRO A 166 6.17 9.75 1.02
N MET A 167 5.47 9.00 0.17
CA MET A 167 4.01 8.85 0.24
C MET A 167 3.63 7.40 0.50
N VAL A 168 2.61 7.25 1.37
CA VAL A 168 1.89 6.01 1.63
C VAL A 168 0.42 6.26 1.38
N CYS A 169 -0.22 5.44 0.57
CA CYS A 169 -1.66 5.54 0.32
C CYS A 169 -2.34 4.26 0.78
N LEU A 170 -3.39 4.41 1.57
CA LEU A 170 -4.31 3.34 1.91
C LEU A 170 -5.43 3.37 0.87
N LEU A 171 -5.46 2.37 -0.02
CA LEU A 171 -6.35 2.34 -1.18
C LEU A 171 -7.53 1.38 -0.99
N TYR A 172 -7.89 1.10 0.25
CA TYR A 172 -9.04 0.28 0.60
C TYR A 172 -10.04 1.09 1.42
N THR A 173 -11.30 0.74 1.34
CA THR A 173 -12.37 1.43 2.07
C THR A 173 -12.27 1.14 3.55
N SER A 174 -11.66 2.03 4.30
CA SER A 174 -11.79 2.08 5.74
C SER A 174 -12.56 3.37 6.07
N PRO A 175 -13.81 3.28 6.55
CA PRO A 175 -14.50 4.47 7.01
C PRO A 175 -13.74 5.03 8.20
N SER A 176 -13.09 6.17 7.98
CA SER A 176 -12.46 6.92 9.05
C SER A 176 -13.53 7.76 9.75
N PRO A 177 -13.51 7.89 11.08
CA PRO A 177 -14.37 8.85 11.79
C PRO A 177 -14.17 10.31 11.35
N ARG A 178 -13.14 10.59 10.55
CA ARG A 178 -12.88 11.90 9.97
C ARG A 178 -13.60 12.13 8.64
N ASP A 179 -14.26 11.09 8.11
CA ASP A 179 -14.92 11.13 6.80
C ASP A 179 -16.43 11.45 6.93
N SER A 180 -16.89 11.76 8.13
CA SER A 180 -18.28 12.12 8.47
C SER A 180 -18.45 13.61 8.72
#